data_e06d05629088523d90dc0f9bf89d9cdd
#
_entry.id   e06d05629088523d90dc0f9bf89d9cdd
#
_cell.length_a   1.000
_cell.length_b   1.000
_cell.length_c   1.000
_cell.angle_alpha   90.00
_cell.angle_beta   90.00
_cell.angle_gamma   90.00
#
_symmetry.space_group_name_H-M   'P 1'
#
loop_
_entity.id
_entity.type
_entity.pdbx_description
1 polymer ?
#
loop_
_entity_poly.entity_id
_entity_poly.type
_entity_poly.pdbx_seq_one_letter_code
_entity_poly.pdbx_strand_id
1 'polypeptide(L)'
;MSNTAKGGLIGGASGGALGALVGQLAGKGKGAAIGAAIGTAVGAGAGVLIGNRMDKAKAAAEKIAAAEAEMLTADNGMKYVRVTFDSGILFGTGEATLSAQAKEALNQFATTVLNENKDMDVAIIGYTDNVGWKNSNKAQSQEKNRQLSLKRAQAVYNYCLAQGATTDQIKTVDGLGESNPVADNATKEGQAANRRVEVYLYASPEMIEAANAEAK
;
A
#
# COMPACT_ATOMS: atom_id res chain seq x y z
N MET A 1 25.25 3.57 -18.34
CA MET A 1 24.53 2.41 -18.90
C MET A 1 23.24 2.26 -18.12
N SER A 2 22.14 2.36 -18.83
CA SER A 2 20.79 2.56 -18.28
C SER A 2 20.25 1.33 -17.56
N ASN A 3 19.72 1.49 -16.32
CA ASN A 3 19.09 0.45 -15.50
C ASN A 3 17.60 0.19 -15.86
N THR A 4 17.22 0.37 -17.11
CA THR A 4 15.82 0.29 -17.57
C THR A 4 15.32 -1.14 -17.89
N ALA A 5 16.06 -2.19 -17.58
CA ALA A 5 15.76 -3.56 -18.06
C ALA A 5 15.25 -4.54 -16.99
N LYS A 6 14.86 -4.13 -15.78
CA LYS A 6 14.40 -5.07 -14.73
C LYS A 6 12.95 -4.94 -14.26
N GLY A 7 12.16 -4.03 -14.85
CA GLY A 7 10.76 -3.79 -14.48
C GLY A 7 9.69 -4.59 -15.23
N GLY A 8 10.05 -5.49 -16.14
CA GLY A 8 9.14 -5.98 -17.18
C GLY A 8 8.40 -7.30 -16.96
N LEU A 9 8.47 -7.98 -15.82
CA LEU A 9 7.94 -9.36 -15.69
C LEU A 9 7.06 -9.66 -14.45
N ILE A 10 6.60 -8.67 -13.70
CA ILE A 10 5.73 -8.90 -12.54
C ILE A 10 4.28 -8.43 -12.76
N GLY A 11 3.98 -7.78 -13.88
CA GLY A 11 2.67 -7.17 -14.15
C GLY A 11 1.51 -8.11 -14.49
N GLY A 12 1.73 -9.41 -14.63
CA GLY A 12 0.71 -10.33 -15.18
C GLY A 12 -0.08 -11.18 -14.14
N ALA A 13 0.33 -11.22 -12.89
CA ALA A 13 -0.27 -12.10 -11.88
C ALA A 13 -0.85 -11.38 -10.66
N SER A 14 -0.74 -10.05 -10.58
CA SER A 14 -1.00 -9.29 -9.35
C SER A 14 -2.45 -8.87 -9.14
N GLY A 15 -3.28 -8.79 -10.17
CA GLY A 15 -4.68 -8.38 -10.05
C GLY A 15 -5.53 -9.37 -9.21
N GLY A 16 -5.39 -10.66 -9.47
CA GLY A 16 -6.11 -11.72 -8.72
C GLY A 16 -5.60 -11.92 -7.29
N ALA A 17 -4.30 -11.67 -7.06
CA ALA A 17 -3.70 -11.80 -5.73
C ALA A 17 -4.12 -10.66 -4.78
N LEU A 18 -4.40 -9.47 -5.29
CA LEU A 18 -4.81 -8.32 -4.48
C LEU A 18 -6.31 -8.31 -4.19
N GLY A 19 -7.16 -8.81 -5.08
CA GLY A 19 -8.55 -9.11 -4.76
C GLY A 19 -8.63 -10.11 -3.60
N ALA A 20 -7.75 -11.13 -3.58
CA ALA A 20 -7.61 -12.08 -2.48
C ALA A 20 -6.97 -11.46 -1.22
N LEU A 21 -6.02 -10.54 -1.36
CA LEU A 21 -5.41 -9.81 -0.23
C LEU A 21 -6.41 -8.87 0.43
N VAL A 22 -7.10 -8.08 -0.36
CA VAL A 22 -8.18 -7.20 0.09
C VAL A 22 -9.34 -8.06 0.63
N GLY A 23 -9.62 -9.21 0.03
CA GLY A 23 -10.60 -10.18 0.54
C GLY A 23 -10.17 -10.87 1.84
N GLN A 24 -8.90 -11.17 2.05
CA GLN A 24 -8.38 -11.73 3.32
C GLN A 24 -8.33 -10.68 4.44
N LEU A 25 -8.04 -9.43 4.12
CA LEU A 25 -8.22 -8.30 5.03
C LEU A 25 -9.71 -8.09 5.35
N ALA A 26 -10.61 -8.31 4.38
CA ALA A 26 -12.05 -8.25 4.53
C ALA A 26 -12.62 -9.30 5.50
N GLY A 27 -11.99 -10.47 5.60
CA GLY A 27 -12.47 -11.59 6.43
C GLY A 27 -12.36 -11.40 7.95
N LYS A 28 -11.76 -10.31 8.44
CA LYS A 28 -11.57 -10.04 9.89
C LYS A 28 -12.00 -8.63 10.32
N GLY A 29 -13.21 -8.23 9.97
CA GLY A 29 -13.94 -7.13 10.63
C GLY A 29 -13.58 -5.70 10.21
N LYS A 30 -12.35 -5.38 9.80
CA LYS A 30 -11.95 -4.04 9.32
C LYS A 30 -11.61 -4.00 7.82
N GLY A 31 -11.29 -5.12 7.23
CA GLY A 31 -10.99 -5.22 5.80
C GLY A 31 -12.24 -5.37 4.91
N ALA A 32 -13.42 -5.60 5.49
CA ALA A 32 -14.68 -5.61 4.76
C ALA A 32 -14.96 -4.27 4.03
N ALA A 33 -14.46 -3.15 4.58
CA ALA A 33 -14.62 -1.83 3.98
C ALA A 33 -13.83 -1.68 2.66
N ILE A 34 -12.60 -2.23 2.57
CA ILE A 34 -11.77 -2.18 1.36
C ILE A 34 -12.42 -3.07 0.26
N GLY A 35 -12.81 -4.30 0.62
CA GLY A 35 -13.48 -5.21 -0.31
C GLY A 35 -14.83 -4.68 -0.79
N ALA A 36 -15.59 -4.01 0.08
CA ALA A 36 -16.88 -3.42 -0.27
C ALA A 36 -16.73 -2.19 -1.17
N ALA A 37 -15.79 -1.29 -0.87
CA ALA A 37 -15.55 -0.11 -1.70
C ALA A 37 -15.02 -0.49 -3.09
N ILE A 38 -14.07 -1.42 -3.16
CA ILE A 38 -13.54 -1.94 -4.44
C ILE A 38 -14.58 -2.82 -5.16
N GLY A 39 -15.54 -3.43 -4.43
CA GLY A 39 -16.58 -4.28 -4.97
C GLY A 39 -17.84 -3.56 -5.51
N THR A 40 -17.95 -2.24 -5.35
CA THR A 40 -19.12 -1.48 -5.78
C THR A 40 -19.18 -1.36 -7.31
N ALA A 41 -20.34 -1.55 -7.90
CA ALA A 41 -20.54 -1.32 -9.33
C ALA A 41 -20.40 0.17 -9.67
N VAL A 42 -19.51 0.48 -10.60
CA VAL A 42 -19.25 1.85 -11.05
C VAL A 42 -19.70 1.98 -12.50
N GLY A 43 -20.52 2.98 -12.81
CA GLY A 43 -20.93 3.31 -14.17
C GLY A 43 -19.72 3.68 -15.04
N ALA A 44 -19.80 3.46 -16.35
CA ALA A 44 -18.69 3.68 -17.28
C ALA A 44 -18.12 5.12 -17.21
N GLY A 45 -18.99 6.14 -17.11
CA GLY A 45 -18.56 7.54 -16.95
C GLY A 45 -17.86 7.81 -15.60
N ALA A 46 -18.42 7.30 -14.52
CA ALA A 46 -17.83 7.42 -13.19
C ALA A 46 -16.46 6.75 -13.07
N GLY A 47 -16.27 5.59 -13.73
CA GLY A 47 -14.98 4.92 -13.81
C GLY A 47 -13.89 5.77 -14.45
N VAL A 48 -14.22 6.57 -15.46
CA VAL A 48 -13.29 7.52 -16.10
C VAL A 48 -12.92 8.65 -15.13
N LEU A 49 -13.88 9.23 -14.44
CA LEU A 49 -13.63 10.32 -13.46
C LEU A 49 -12.72 9.84 -12.33
N ILE A 50 -13.02 8.68 -11.75
CA ILE A 50 -12.20 8.05 -10.71
C ILE A 50 -10.81 7.72 -11.26
N GLY A 51 -10.73 7.13 -12.46
CA GLY A 51 -9.46 6.80 -13.11
C GLY A 51 -8.54 8.00 -13.29
N ASN A 52 -9.07 9.12 -13.75
CA ASN A 52 -8.30 10.37 -13.93
C ASN A 52 -7.73 10.89 -12.59
N ARG A 53 -8.46 10.74 -11.50
CA ARG A 53 -7.99 11.12 -10.17
C ARG A 53 -6.90 10.18 -9.66
N MET A 54 -7.05 8.86 -9.90
CA MET A 54 -6.01 7.87 -9.58
C MET A 54 -4.73 8.12 -10.39
N ASP A 55 -4.84 8.47 -11.69
CA ASP A 55 -3.70 8.82 -12.52
C ASP A 55 -2.93 10.03 -11.96
N LYS A 56 -3.62 11.06 -11.47
CA LYS A 56 -3.00 12.23 -10.80
C LYS A 56 -2.30 11.85 -9.50
N ALA A 57 -2.95 11.05 -8.65
CA ALA A 57 -2.37 10.59 -7.38
C ALA A 57 -1.12 9.74 -7.62
N LYS A 58 -1.15 8.83 -8.62
CA LYS A 58 0.01 8.05 -9.06
C LYS A 58 1.15 8.96 -9.51
N ALA A 59 0.87 9.90 -10.42
CA ALA A 59 1.88 10.82 -10.95
C ALA A 59 2.51 11.72 -9.87
N ALA A 60 1.77 12.05 -8.80
CA ALA A 60 2.32 12.75 -7.65
C ALA A 60 3.24 11.84 -6.83
N ALA A 61 2.84 10.59 -6.59
CA ALA A 61 3.64 9.61 -5.84
C ALA A 61 4.93 9.21 -6.56
N GLU A 62 4.93 9.12 -7.90
CA GLU A 62 6.12 8.82 -8.71
C GLU A 62 7.24 9.87 -8.59
N LYS A 63 6.94 11.07 -8.11
CA LYS A 63 7.95 12.12 -7.88
C LYS A 63 8.71 11.96 -6.56
N ILE A 64 8.28 11.04 -5.71
CA ILE A 64 8.88 10.80 -4.40
C ILE A 64 10.02 9.80 -4.56
N ALA A 65 11.26 10.23 -4.33
CA ALA A 65 12.46 9.44 -4.63
C ALA A 65 12.57 8.08 -3.92
N ALA A 66 11.90 7.92 -2.77
CA ALA A 66 11.90 6.69 -1.97
C ALA A 66 10.63 5.85 -2.14
N ALA A 67 9.78 6.18 -3.12
CA ALA A 67 8.51 5.52 -3.38
C ALA A 67 8.45 4.99 -4.81
N GLU A 68 7.81 3.84 -4.97
CA GLU A 68 7.45 3.28 -6.28
C GLU A 68 5.92 3.26 -6.37
N ALA A 69 5.34 3.92 -7.38
CA ALA A 69 3.90 4.00 -7.54
C ALA A 69 3.43 3.21 -8.77
N GLU A 70 2.41 2.38 -8.58
CA GLU A 70 1.83 1.53 -9.62
C GLU A 70 0.31 1.70 -9.66
N MET A 71 -0.25 1.77 -10.88
CA MET A 71 -1.68 1.69 -11.10
C MET A 71 -2.09 0.23 -11.23
N LEU A 72 -3.06 -0.18 -10.45
CA LEU A 72 -3.62 -1.52 -10.46
C LEU A 72 -5.12 -1.46 -10.77
N THR A 73 -5.65 -2.57 -11.28
CA THR A 73 -7.08 -2.69 -11.60
C THR A 73 -7.66 -3.86 -10.80
N ALA A 74 -8.73 -3.59 -10.08
CA ALA A 74 -9.49 -4.60 -9.35
C ALA A 74 -10.35 -5.45 -10.30
N ASP A 75 -10.88 -6.58 -9.82
CA ASP A 75 -11.70 -7.51 -10.62
C ASP A 75 -12.97 -6.87 -11.18
N ASN A 76 -13.48 -5.83 -10.52
CA ASN A 76 -14.63 -5.03 -11.00
C ASN A 76 -14.25 -3.90 -11.98
N GLY A 77 -13.01 -3.83 -12.42
CA GLY A 77 -12.50 -2.81 -13.34
C GLY A 77 -12.10 -1.48 -12.69
N MET A 78 -12.28 -1.31 -11.35
CA MET A 78 -11.85 -0.09 -10.67
C MET A 78 -10.33 0.01 -10.55
N LYS A 79 -9.81 1.19 -10.87
CA LYS A 79 -8.40 1.52 -10.68
C LYS A 79 -8.12 1.93 -9.24
N TYR A 80 -6.95 1.54 -8.75
CA TYR A 80 -6.40 1.99 -7.47
C TYR A 80 -4.88 2.14 -7.59
N VAL A 81 -4.28 2.92 -6.70
CA VAL A 81 -2.83 3.17 -6.70
C VAL A 81 -2.20 2.41 -5.55
N ARG A 82 -1.13 1.67 -5.83
CA ARG A 82 -0.22 1.13 -4.83
C ARG A 82 1.06 1.95 -4.81
N VAL A 83 1.43 2.46 -3.65
CA VAL A 83 2.70 3.12 -3.41
C VAL A 83 3.53 2.26 -2.48
N THR A 84 4.67 1.78 -2.96
CA THR A 84 5.58 0.91 -2.21
C THR A 84 6.77 1.70 -1.71
N PHE A 85 7.04 1.59 -0.42
CA PHE A 85 8.23 2.14 0.24
C PHE A 85 9.13 0.99 0.69
N ASP A 86 10.41 1.02 0.32
CA ASP A 86 11.41 0.08 0.83
C ASP A 86 11.63 0.28 2.32
N SER A 87 11.41 -0.79 3.11
CA SER A 87 11.64 -0.74 4.55
C SER A 87 13.09 -0.50 4.92
N GLY A 88 14.05 -0.81 4.05
CA GLY A 88 15.47 -0.52 4.27
C GLY A 88 15.77 0.98 4.26
N ILE A 89 14.98 1.76 3.52
CA ILE A 89 15.02 3.23 3.54
C ILE A 89 14.26 3.75 4.76
N LEU A 90 13.11 3.14 5.06
CA LEU A 90 12.23 3.61 6.12
C LEU A 90 12.76 3.34 7.53
N PHE A 91 13.40 2.18 7.76
CA PHE A 91 13.70 1.69 9.11
C PHE A 91 15.07 1.02 9.19
N GLY A 92 15.67 1.05 10.36
CA GLY A 92 16.81 0.18 10.71
C GLY A 92 16.42 -1.31 10.77
N THR A 93 17.43 -2.18 10.76
CA THR A 93 17.22 -3.64 10.81
C THR A 93 16.52 -4.03 12.13
N GLY A 94 15.37 -4.72 12.02
CA GLY A 94 14.57 -5.12 13.17
C GLY A 94 13.83 -3.96 13.87
N GLU A 95 13.92 -2.74 13.37
CA GLU A 95 13.32 -1.55 13.97
C GLU A 95 12.04 -1.11 13.24
N ALA A 96 11.26 -0.28 13.94
CA ALA A 96 10.07 0.40 13.42
C ALA A 96 10.14 1.93 13.64
N THR A 97 11.32 2.46 13.99
CA THR A 97 11.58 3.90 14.11
C THR A 97 11.94 4.46 12.74
N LEU A 98 11.20 5.47 12.27
CA LEU A 98 11.43 6.09 10.97
C LEU A 98 12.78 6.81 10.91
N SER A 99 13.54 6.56 9.86
CA SER A 99 14.77 7.29 9.54
C SER A 99 14.49 8.75 9.15
N ALA A 100 15.52 9.57 9.08
CA ALA A 100 15.37 10.95 8.59
C ALA A 100 14.93 11.00 7.12
N GLN A 101 15.49 10.11 6.28
CA GLN A 101 15.11 9.99 4.87
C GLN A 101 13.66 9.50 4.71
N ALA A 102 13.22 8.58 5.57
CA ALA A 102 11.82 8.15 5.61
C ALA A 102 10.87 9.31 5.90
N LYS A 103 11.20 10.12 6.90
CA LYS A 103 10.35 11.27 7.28
C LYS A 103 10.22 12.29 6.16
N GLU A 104 11.28 12.52 5.40
CA GLU A 104 11.23 13.41 4.23
C GLU A 104 10.32 12.84 3.14
N ALA A 105 10.49 11.57 2.77
CA ALA A 105 9.67 10.91 1.76
C ALA A 105 8.18 10.85 2.17
N LEU A 106 7.91 10.49 3.43
CA LEU A 106 6.55 10.41 3.96
C LEU A 106 5.90 11.79 4.14
N ASN A 107 6.69 12.85 4.42
CA ASN A 107 6.20 14.22 4.43
C ASN A 107 5.75 14.64 3.02
N GLN A 108 6.58 14.39 2.00
CA GLN A 108 6.20 14.63 0.61
C GLN A 108 4.95 13.84 0.24
N PHE A 109 4.90 12.55 0.59
CA PHE A 109 3.74 11.69 0.31
C PHE A 109 2.46 12.21 0.99
N ALA A 110 2.52 12.56 2.27
CA ALA A 110 1.36 13.07 2.98
C ALA A 110 0.87 14.40 2.40
N THR A 111 1.78 15.33 2.09
CA THR A 111 1.42 16.68 1.63
C THR A 111 0.97 16.71 0.17
N THR A 112 1.62 15.95 -0.72
CA THR A 112 1.36 16.02 -2.17
C THR A 112 0.41 14.93 -2.68
N VAL A 113 0.22 13.84 -1.92
CA VAL A 113 -0.67 12.74 -2.32
C VAL A 113 -1.88 12.65 -1.38
N LEU A 114 -1.68 12.45 -0.07
CA LEU A 114 -2.81 12.22 0.84
C LEU A 114 -3.67 13.48 1.04
N ASN A 115 -3.05 14.61 1.33
CA ASN A 115 -3.77 15.87 1.62
C ASN A 115 -4.50 16.44 0.39
N GLU A 116 -4.02 16.14 -0.81
CA GLU A 116 -4.65 16.53 -2.08
C GLU A 116 -5.79 15.57 -2.49
N ASN A 117 -5.91 14.41 -1.84
CA ASN A 117 -6.88 13.37 -2.17
C ASN A 117 -7.62 12.87 -0.91
N LYS A 118 -8.14 13.78 -0.09
CA LYS A 118 -8.79 13.46 1.20
C LYS A 118 -10.06 12.64 1.09
N ASP A 119 -10.66 12.60 -0.07
CA ASP A 119 -11.84 11.81 -0.41
C ASP A 119 -11.51 10.40 -0.95
N MET A 120 -10.23 10.06 -1.05
CA MET A 120 -9.80 8.69 -1.28
C MET A 120 -9.61 7.97 0.05
N ASP A 121 -9.99 6.70 0.07
CA ASP A 121 -9.68 5.79 1.17
C ASP A 121 -8.25 5.23 1.04
N VAL A 122 -7.61 4.99 2.17
CA VAL A 122 -6.22 4.55 2.26
C VAL A 122 -6.08 3.32 3.14
N ALA A 123 -5.24 2.37 2.68
CA ALA A 123 -4.77 1.26 3.49
C ALA A 123 -3.24 1.26 3.55
N ILE A 124 -2.66 1.00 4.72
CA ILE A 124 -1.22 0.93 4.96
C ILE A 124 -0.89 -0.48 5.44
N ILE A 125 -0.09 -1.21 4.68
CA ILE A 125 0.23 -2.61 4.95
C ILE A 125 1.74 -2.81 5.02
N GLY A 126 2.22 -3.36 6.14
CA GLY A 126 3.62 -3.70 6.33
C GLY A 126 3.92 -5.16 6.01
N TYR A 127 5.13 -5.42 5.49
CA TYR A 127 5.64 -6.75 5.17
C TYR A 127 7.08 -6.92 5.66
N THR A 128 7.50 -8.16 5.83
CA THR A 128 8.90 -8.55 6.12
C THR A 128 9.37 -9.57 5.10
N ASP A 129 10.66 -9.86 5.11
CA ASP A 129 11.20 -11.11 4.59
C ASP A 129 10.87 -12.29 5.51
N ASN A 130 11.31 -13.50 5.14
CA ASN A 130 11.11 -14.72 5.93
C ASN A 130 12.28 -15.05 6.87
N VAL A 131 13.17 -14.10 7.13
CA VAL A 131 14.30 -14.34 8.03
C VAL A 131 13.80 -14.60 9.45
N GLY A 132 14.23 -15.72 10.00
CA GLY A 132 13.87 -16.15 11.34
C GLY A 132 14.55 -15.31 12.43
N TRP A 133 13.91 -15.19 13.56
CA TRP A 133 14.44 -14.49 14.72
C TRP A 133 15.32 -15.44 15.56
N LYS A 134 16.43 -14.91 16.06
CA LYS A 134 17.33 -15.66 16.96
C LYS A 134 16.52 -16.20 18.18
N ASN A 135 16.83 -17.43 18.55
CA ASN A 135 16.17 -18.13 19.67
C ASN A 135 14.62 -18.24 19.52
N SER A 136 14.14 -18.38 18.30
CA SER A 136 12.72 -18.55 17.99
C SER A 136 12.53 -19.75 17.06
N ASN A 137 11.48 -20.53 17.28
CA ASN A 137 11.03 -21.49 16.30
C ASN A 137 10.32 -20.79 15.13
N LYS A 138 9.91 -21.55 14.10
CA LYS A 138 9.28 -21.00 12.90
C LYS A 138 8.02 -20.20 13.22
N ALA A 139 7.11 -20.74 14.02
CA ALA A 139 5.86 -20.07 14.37
C ALA A 139 6.08 -18.78 15.18
N GLN A 140 7.05 -18.81 16.11
CA GLN A 140 7.43 -17.61 16.85
C GLN A 140 8.07 -16.55 15.97
N SER A 141 8.89 -16.95 15.00
CA SER A 141 9.49 -16.01 14.02
C SER A 141 8.42 -15.38 13.15
N GLN A 142 7.46 -16.15 12.66
CA GLN A 142 6.34 -15.64 11.86
C GLN A 142 5.51 -14.62 12.64
N GLU A 143 5.17 -14.90 13.89
CA GLU A 143 4.42 -13.94 14.71
C GLU A 143 5.25 -12.66 15.00
N LYS A 144 6.56 -12.77 15.27
CA LYS A 144 7.43 -11.61 15.43
C LYS A 144 7.53 -10.77 14.16
N ASN A 145 7.62 -11.41 12.99
CA ASN A 145 7.61 -10.74 11.69
C ASN A 145 6.27 -10.02 11.46
N ARG A 146 5.16 -10.65 11.79
CA ARG A 146 3.83 -10.03 11.74
C ARG A 146 3.75 -8.79 12.64
N GLN A 147 4.21 -8.89 13.88
CA GLN A 147 4.22 -7.76 14.82
C GLN A 147 5.15 -6.63 14.37
N LEU A 148 6.34 -6.95 13.84
CA LEU A 148 7.26 -5.95 13.31
C LEU A 148 6.65 -5.21 12.13
N SER A 149 6.06 -5.94 11.18
CA SER A 149 5.39 -5.33 10.01
C SER A 149 4.22 -4.43 10.40
N LEU A 150 3.42 -4.83 11.40
CA LEU A 150 2.35 -3.98 11.94
C LEU A 150 2.90 -2.71 12.60
N LYS A 151 3.95 -2.81 13.42
CA LYS A 151 4.58 -1.63 14.04
C LYS A 151 5.11 -0.66 12.99
N ARG A 152 5.67 -1.16 11.89
CA ARG A 152 6.15 -0.34 10.76
C ARG A 152 5.00 0.37 10.05
N ALA A 153 3.92 -0.33 9.76
CA ALA A 153 2.72 0.28 9.18
C ALA A 153 2.13 1.36 10.10
N GLN A 154 2.10 1.12 11.42
CA GLN A 154 1.66 2.10 12.42
C GLN A 154 2.57 3.32 12.50
N ALA A 155 3.90 3.14 12.36
CA ALA A 155 4.84 4.26 12.35
C ALA A 155 4.61 5.17 11.13
N VAL A 156 4.36 4.59 9.94
CA VAL A 156 3.97 5.32 8.73
C VAL A 156 2.64 6.05 8.94
N TYR A 157 1.62 5.35 9.43
CA TYR A 157 0.30 5.92 9.76
C TYR A 157 0.41 7.13 10.68
N ASN A 158 1.07 6.97 11.84
CA ASN A 158 1.21 8.04 12.82
C ASN A 158 1.93 9.26 12.24
N TYR A 159 2.94 9.03 11.41
CA TYR A 159 3.66 10.10 10.76
C TYR A 159 2.78 10.82 9.72
N CYS A 160 2.04 10.11 8.89
CA CYS A 160 1.12 10.71 7.92
C CYS A 160 0.04 11.54 8.61
N LEU A 161 -0.52 11.08 9.74
CA LEU A 161 -1.45 11.88 10.54
C LEU A 161 -0.80 13.18 11.06
N ALA A 162 0.44 13.11 11.54
CA ALA A 162 1.18 14.30 12.00
C ALA A 162 1.46 15.29 10.85
N GLN A 163 1.42 14.85 9.58
CA GLN A 163 1.56 15.68 8.39
C GLN A 163 0.22 16.09 7.75
N GLY A 164 -0.91 15.88 8.43
CA GLY A 164 -2.22 16.38 8.02
C GLY A 164 -3.14 15.37 7.32
N ALA A 165 -2.75 14.12 7.16
CA ALA A 165 -3.67 13.05 6.81
C ALA A 165 -4.73 12.87 7.92
N THR A 166 -5.89 12.34 7.60
CA THR A 166 -6.98 12.18 8.58
C THR A 166 -7.21 10.70 8.93
N THR A 167 -7.72 10.45 10.13
CA THR A 167 -8.15 9.11 10.56
C THR A 167 -9.29 8.58 9.70
N ASP A 168 -10.14 9.46 9.19
CA ASP A 168 -11.26 9.09 8.33
C ASP A 168 -10.81 8.66 6.94
N GLN A 169 -9.68 9.16 6.46
CA GLN A 169 -9.07 8.74 5.20
C GLN A 169 -8.38 7.37 5.32
N ILE A 170 -7.66 7.12 6.42
CA ILE A 170 -6.87 5.90 6.57
C ILE A 170 -7.71 4.80 7.24
N LYS A 171 -8.34 3.96 6.43
CA LYS A 171 -9.29 2.92 6.89
C LYS A 171 -8.62 1.67 7.44
N THR A 172 -7.41 1.35 6.98
CA THR A 172 -6.73 0.11 7.38
C THR A 172 -5.26 0.35 7.64
N VAL A 173 -4.77 -0.20 8.76
CA VAL A 173 -3.35 -0.29 9.08
C VAL A 173 -3.10 -1.71 9.58
N ASP A 174 -2.29 -2.51 8.86
CA ASP A 174 -2.04 -3.90 9.22
C ASP A 174 -0.61 -4.34 8.90
N GLY A 175 -0.21 -5.47 9.47
CA GLY A 175 1.07 -6.13 9.24
C GLY A 175 0.87 -7.59 8.88
N LEU A 176 1.31 -7.96 7.67
CA LEU A 176 1.17 -9.31 7.13
C LEU A 176 2.44 -10.15 7.28
N GLY A 177 3.50 -9.60 7.91
CA GLY A 177 4.75 -10.32 8.12
C GLY A 177 5.36 -10.81 6.80
N GLU A 178 5.78 -12.06 6.77
CA GLU A 178 6.40 -12.70 5.61
C GLU A 178 5.40 -13.23 4.57
N SER A 179 4.11 -12.96 4.75
CA SER A 179 3.07 -13.34 3.78
C SER A 179 3.17 -12.50 2.51
N ASN A 180 2.80 -13.11 1.37
CA ASN A 180 2.77 -12.45 0.05
C ASN A 180 4.12 -11.85 -0.38
N PRO A 181 5.17 -12.67 -0.48
CA PRO A 181 6.46 -12.23 -0.99
C PRO A 181 6.33 -11.77 -2.46
N VAL A 182 6.99 -10.65 -2.79
CA VAL A 182 7.05 -10.11 -4.17
C VAL A 182 8.31 -10.56 -4.90
N ALA A 183 9.27 -11.15 -4.17
CA ALA A 183 10.52 -11.68 -4.70
C ALA A 183 10.98 -12.92 -3.94
N ASP A 184 11.95 -13.64 -4.49
CA ASP A 184 12.46 -14.87 -3.88
C ASP A 184 13.23 -14.57 -2.58
N ASN A 185 12.73 -15.09 -1.47
CA ASN A 185 13.36 -14.99 -0.15
C ASN A 185 14.70 -15.76 0.00
N ALA A 186 15.07 -16.56 -0.99
CA ALA A 186 16.38 -17.25 -1.00
C ALA A 186 17.54 -16.28 -1.30
N THR A 187 17.28 -15.12 -1.88
CA THR A 187 18.27 -14.10 -2.22
C THR A 187 18.21 -12.90 -1.29
N LYS A 188 19.33 -12.21 -1.06
CA LYS A 188 19.34 -10.98 -0.25
C LYS A 188 18.57 -9.84 -0.91
N GLU A 189 18.62 -9.75 -2.21
CA GLU A 189 17.89 -8.79 -3.03
C GLU A 189 16.37 -9.03 -2.92
N GLY A 190 15.96 -10.30 -2.99
CA GLY A 190 14.55 -10.66 -2.83
C GLY A 190 14.04 -10.43 -1.41
N GLN A 191 14.86 -10.74 -0.39
CA GLN A 191 14.55 -10.38 0.99
C GLN A 191 14.38 -8.86 1.17
N ALA A 192 15.26 -8.07 0.56
CA ALA A 192 15.14 -6.61 0.58
C ALA A 192 13.84 -6.13 -0.04
N ALA A 193 13.47 -6.64 -1.22
CA ALA A 193 12.21 -6.31 -1.88
C ALA A 193 10.97 -6.72 -1.05
N ASN A 194 11.05 -7.84 -0.32
CA ASN A 194 9.95 -8.31 0.54
C ASN A 194 9.78 -7.45 1.80
N ARG A 195 10.84 -6.82 2.31
CA ARG A 195 10.78 -5.85 3.40
C ARG A 195 10.27 -4.51 2.88
N ARG A 196 8.97 -4.28 2.96
CA ARG A 196 8.32 -3.09 2.39
C ARG A 196 7.12 -2.64 3.20
N VAL A 197 6.69 -1.41 2.97
CA VAL A 197 5.38 -0.91 3.37
C VAL A 197 4.65 -0.47 2.10
N GLU A 198 3.47 -0.97 1.91
CA GLU A 198 2.59 -0.62 0.79
C GLU A 198 1.46 0.27 1.28
N VAL A 199 1.23 1.36 0.57
CA VAL A 199 0.09 2.26 0.80
C VAL A 199 -0.82 2.19 -0.42
N TYR A 200 -2.07 1.82 -0.19
CA TYR A 200 -3.09 1.70 -1.23
C TYR A 200 -4.03 2.90 -1.14
N LEU A 201 -4.22 3.58 -2.28
CA LEU A 201 -5.22 4.64 -2.44
C LEU A 201 -6.32 4.10 -3.36
N TYR A 202 -7.55 4.16 -2.92
CA TYR A 202 -8.72 3.68 -3.66
C TYR A 202 -9.91 4.61 -3.46
N ALA A 203 -10.90 4.53 -4.35
CA ALA A 203 -12.07 5.39 -4.26
C ALA A 203 -12.89 5.06 -3.01
N SER A 204 -13.23 6.06 -2.22
CA SER A 204 -14.18 5.93 -1.13
C SER A 204 -15.60 5.71 -1.67
N PRO A 205 -16.53 5.18 -0.86
CA PRO A 205 -17.95 5.10 -1.24
C PRO A 205 -18.51 6.46 -1.66
N GLU A 206 -18.17 7.51 -0.95
CA GLU A 206 -18.62 8.89 -1.20
C GLU A 206 -18.08 9.40 -2.54
N MET A 207 -16.82 9.12 -2.85
CA MET A 207 -16.21 9.46 -4.15
C MET A 207 -16.89 8.70 -5.30
N ILE A 208 -17.27 7.45 -5.10
CA ILE A 208 -17.99 6.64 -6.10
C ILE A 208 -19.39 7.21 -6.34
N GLU A 209 -20.10 7.55 -5.26
CA GLU A 209 -21.44 8.14 -5.34
C GLU A 209 -21.42 9.47 -6.08
N ALA A 210 -20.49 10.37 -5.73
CA ALA A 210 -20.28 11.65 -6.41
C ALA A 210 -19.96 11.47 -7.89
N ALA A 211 -19.05 10.56 -8.26
CA ALA A 211 -18.71 10.27 -9.65
C ALA A 211 -19.89 9.70 -10.44
N ASN A 212 -20.71 8.82 -9.84
CA ASN A 212 -21.92 8.30 -10.46
C ASN A 212 -23.00 9.37 -10.67
N ALA A 213 -23.07 10.38 -9.79
CA ALA A 213 -24.00 11.51 -9.93
C ALA A 213 -23.56 12.47 -11.06
N GLU A 214 -22.26 12.73 -11.17
CA GLU A 214 -21.68 13.63 -12.20
C GLU A 214 -21.73 13.01 -13.61
N ALA A 215 -21.67 11.68 -13.72
CA ALA A 215 -21.66 10.95 -14.98
C ALA A 215 -23.06 10.76 -15.62
N LYS A 216 -24.13 11.23 -14.98
CA LYS A 216 -25.52 11.21 -15.47
C LYS A 216 -25.82 12.45 -16.32
#